data_2ba7769e5a508a6f9574127fde8720ae
#
_entry.id   2ba7769e5a508a6f9574127fde8720ae
#
_cell.length_a   1.000
_cell.length_b   1.000
_cell.length_c   1.000
_cell.angle_alpha   90.00
_cell.angle_beta   90.00
_cell.angle_gamma   90.00
#
_symmetry.space_group_name_H-M   'P 1'
#
loop_
_entity.id
_entity.type
_entity.pdbx_description
1 polymer ?
#
loop_
_entity_poly.entity_id
_entity_poly.type
_entity_poly.pdbx_seq_one_letter_code
_entity_poly.pdbx_strand_id
1 'polypeptide(L)'
;MSRTLELTRELTARPSVTPDDAGCQQLICERLLPLGFDVEWFLCGDVSNVLFTHGRGLPSLWFLGHTDVVPSGPEELWTFLPFHPDEKDGELYGRGVADMKGGVAAMVVALESFVEANPGHAGEVGLLLTSDEEGVAVDGVT
;
A
#
# COMPACT_ATOMS: atom_id res chain seq x y z
N MET A 1 8.62 8.47 -15.84
CA MET A 1 7.91 8.55 -14.54
C MET A 1 8.55 7.53 -13.60
N SER A 2 8.67 7.82 -12.31
CA SER A 2 9.23 6.84 -11.38
C SER A 2 8.22 5.74 -11.05
N ARG A 3 8.71 4.50 -10.82
CA ARG A 3 7.86 3.36 -10.41
C ARG A 3 7.00 3.69 -9.17
N THR A 4 7.59 4.45 -8.22
CA THR A 4 6.88 4.88 -7.01
C THR A 4 5.72 5.83 -7.35
N LEU A 5 5.94 6.81 -8.21
CA LEU A 5 4.90 7.75 -8.61
C LEU A 5 3.76 7.04 -9.36
N GLU A 6 4.10 6.13 -10.26
CA GLU A 6 3.11 5.31 -10.99
C GLU A 6 2.24 4.51 -10.01
N LEU A 7 2.87 3.77 -9.11
CA LEU A 7 2.12 2.98 -8.12
C LEU A 7 1.30 3.87 -7.17
N THR A 8 1.83 5.02 -6.76
CA THR A 8 1.07 5.97 -5.92
C THR A 8 -0.20 6.43 -6.64
N ARG A 9 -0.11 6.76 -7.94
CA ARG A 9 -1.27 7.15 -8.74
C ARG A 9 -2.30 6.01 -8.84
N GLU A 10 -1.86 4.79 -9.12
CA GLU A 10 -2.74 3.62 -9.21
C GLU A 10 -3.45 3.32 -7.88
N LEU A 11 -2.73 3.42 -6.76
CA LEU A 11 -3.33 3.26 -5.42
C LEU A 11 -4.32 4.38 -5.09
N THR A 12 -3.95 5.64 -5.40
CA THR A 12 -4.81 6.80 -5.11
C THR A 12 -6.10 6.79 -5.94
N ALA A 13 -6.07 6.25 -7.16
CA ALA A 13 -7.26 6.10 -8.00
C ALA A 13 -8.28 5.09 -7.44
N ARG A 14 -7.91 4.29 -6.42
CA ARG A 14 -8.81 3.36 -5.74
C ARG A 14 -9.42 4.03 -4.52
N PRO A 15 -10.78 4.16 -4.46
CA PRO A 15 -11.45 4.85 -3.36
C PRO A 15 -11.57 3.96 -2.12
N SER A 16 -10.43 3.61 -1.53
CA SER A 16 -10.31 2.72 -0.38
C SER A 16 -10.68 3.43 0.94
N VAL A 17 -11.90 3.94 1.00
CA VAL A 17 -12.41 4.57 2.23
C VAL A 17 -12.61 3.51 3.31
N THR A 18 -11.97 3.74 4.46
CA THR A 18 -11.94 2.78 5.58
C THR A 18 -13.33 2.16 5.88
N PRO A 19 -13.46 0.86 6.09
CA PRO A 19 -12.45 -0.20 6.08
C PRO A 19 -12.27 -0.89 4.71
N ASP A 20 -12.81 -0.33 3.63
CA ASP A 20 -12.73 -0.90 2.29
C ASP A 20 -11.33 -0.72 1.70
N ASP A 21 -10.69 -1.82 1.29
CA ASP A 21 -9.39 -1.79 0.60
C ASP A 21 -9.48 -1.37 -0.86
N ALA A 22 -10.64 -1.49 -1.48
CA ALA A 22 -10.90 -1.18 -2.89
C ALA A 22 -9.88 -1.80 -3.89
N GLY A 23 -9.29 -2.94 -3.54
CA GLY A 23 -8.34 -3.67 -4.38
C GLY A 23 -6.90 -3.13 -4.35
N CYS A 24 -6.55 -2.26 -3.42
CA CYS A 24 -5.17 -1.77 -3.25
C CYS A 24 -4.21 -2.91 -2.91
N GLN A 25 -4.57 -3.78 -1.96
CA GLN A 25 -3.74 -4.92 -1.56
C GLN A 25 -3.60 -5.95 -2.68
N GLN A 26 -4.66 -6.16 -3.46
CA GLN A 26 -4.62 -7.05 -4.62
C GLN A 26 -3.65 -6.54 -5.69
N LEU A 27 -3.65 -5.24 -5.98
CA LEU A 27 -2.70 -4.62 -6.90
C LEU A 27 -1.24 -4.86 -6.45
N ILE A 28 -0.99 -4.72 -5.15
CA ILE A 28 0.35 -4.95 -4.58
C ILE A 28 0.71 -6.44 -4.66
N CYS A 29 -0.24 -7.35 -4.40
CA CYS A 29 -0.05 -8.79 -4.54
C CYS A 29 0.38 -9.17 -5.96
N GLU A 30 -0.26 -8.62 -6.98
CA GLU A 30 0.06 -8.86 -8.39
C GLU A 30 1.49 -8.41 -8.78
N ARG A 31 2.05 -7.48 -8.03
CA ARG A 31 3.43 -6.99 -8.22
C ARG A 31 4.46 -7.84 -7.48
N LEU A 32 4.17 -8.24 -6.24
CA LEU A 32 5.15 -8.93 -5.38
C LEU A 32 5.17 -10.45 -5.58
N LEU A 33 4.02 -11.06 -5.88
CA LEU A 33 3.93 -12.51 -6.07
C LEU A 33 4.86 -13.05 -7.18
N PRO A 34 4.99 -12.42 -8.35
CA PRO A 34 5.91 -12.88 -9.40
C PRO A 34 7.39 -12.81 -9.00
N LEU A 35 7.74 -12.01 -7.99
CA LEU A 35 9.09 -11.89 -7.46
C LEU A 35 9.41 -12.93 -6.38
N GLY A 36 8.49 -13.84 -6.09
CA GLY A 36 8.68 -14.94 -5.13
C GLY A 36 8.29 -14.60 -3.70
N PHE A 37 7.52 -13.55 -3.47
CA PHE A 37 6.94 -13.30 -2.14
C PHE A 37 5.87 -14.34 -1.82
N ASP A 38 5.91 -14.86 -0.60
CA ASP A 38 4.79 -15.57 0.02
C ASP A 38 3.73 -14.54 0.45
N VAL A 39 2.45 -14.90 0.33
CA VAL A 39 1.34 -14.00 0.62
C VAL A 39 0.35 -14.69 1.55
N GLU A 40 0.04 -14.04 2.67
CA GLU A 40 -0.98 -14.51 3.62
C GLU A 40 -2.04 -13.43 3.82
N TRP A 41 -3.31 -13.82 3.69
CA TRP A 41 -4.46 -12.94 3.88
C TRP A 41 -5.15 -13.23 5.20
N PHE A 42 -5.48 -12.16 5.94
CA PHE A 42 -6.21 -12.19 7.20
C PHE A 42 -7.45 -11.32 7.06
N LEU A 43 -8.60 -11.93 6.80
CA LEU A 43 -9.88 -11.25 6.62
C LEU A 43 -10.66 -11.29 7.93
N CYS A 44 -11.04 -10.12 8.44
CA CYS A 44 -11.83 -9.95 9.66
C CYS A 44 -13.05 -9.09 9.33
N GLY A 45 -14.20 -9.72 9.03
CA GLY A 45 -15.37 -9.00 8.55
C GLY A 45 -15.07 -8.26 7.23
N ASP A 46 -15.22 -6.95 7.23
CA ASP A 46 -14.94 -6.08 6.07
C ASP A 46 -13.47 -5.60 6.03
N VAL A 47 -12.67 -5.94 7.05
CA VAL A 47 -11.26 -5.54 7.13
C VAL A 47 -10.38 -6.57 6.45
N SER A 48 -9.51 -6.10 5.56
CA SER A 48 -8.50 -6.90 4.88
C SER A 48 -7.11 -6.57 5.42
N ASN A 49 -6.41 -7.61 5.89
CA ASN A 49 -5.00 -7.53 6.23
C ASN A 49 -4.23 -8.50 5.35
N VAL A 50 -3.05 -8.11 4.90
CA VAL A 50 -2.21 -8.96 4.05
C VAL A 50 -0.75 -8.87 4.46
N LEU A 51 -0.09 -10.03 4.47
CA LEU A 51 1.31 -10.20 4.78
C LEU A 51 2.05 -10.69 3.54
N PHE A 52 3.10 -9.97 3.15
CA PHE A 52 4.03 -10.35 2.10
C PHE A 52 5.40 -10.63 2.72
N THR A 53 6.00 -11.78 2.38
CA THR A 53 7.28 -12.20 2.94
C THR A 53 8.20 -12.73 1.85
N HIS A 54 9.48 -12.35 1.88
CA HIS A 54 10.53 -12.94 1.03
C HIS A 54 11.76 -13.28 1.83
N GLY A 55 12.31 -14.48 1.62
CA GLY A 55 13.42 -15.00 2.40
C GLY A 55 12.99 -15.60 3.73
N ARG A 56 13.95 -15.94 4.58
CA ARG A 56 13.74 -16.61 5.87
C ARG A 56 14.84 -16.30 6.88
N GLY A 57 14.45 -16.25 8.15
CA GLY A 57 15.37 -16.16 9.27
C GLY A 57 15.89 -14.75 9.53
N LEU A 58 17.06 -14.66 10.12
CA LEU A 58 17.64 -13.39 10.54
C LEU A 58 18.80 -12.94 9.64
N PRO A 59 19.00 -11.64 9.47
CA PRO A 59 18.22 -10.53 10.01
C PRO A 59 16.84 -10.43 9.35
N SER A 60 15.90 -9.77 10.00
CA SER A 60 14.56 -9.57 9.46
C SER A 60 14.19 -8.08 9.48
N LEU A 61 13.62 -7.60 8.36
CA LEU A 61 13.16 -6.22 8.18
C LEU A 61 11.72 -6.23 7.71
N TRP A 62 10.86 -5.51 8.44
CA TRP A 62 9.44 -5.43 8.14
C TRP A 62 9.00 -3.99 7.95
N PHE A 63 8.21 -3.79 6.91
CA PHE A 63 7.43 -2.57 6.73
C PHE A 63 5.99 -2.80 7.19
N LEU A 64 5.39 -1.75 7.72
CA LEU A 64 4.00 -1.72 8.13
C LEU A 64 3.32 -0.51 7.50
N GLY A 65 2.13 -0.70 6.96
CA GLY A 65 1.35 0.39 6.38
C GLY A 65 -0.13 0.07 6.30
N HIS A 66 -0.90 1.06 5.84
CA HIS A 66 -2.33 0.89 5.56
C HIS A 66 -2.69 1.35 4.15
N THR A 67 -3.75 0.77 3.61
CA THR A 67 -4.25 1.09 2.27
C THR A 67 -5.53 1.89 2.30
N ASP A 68 -6.22 1.90 3.43
CA ASP A 68 -7.42 2.68 3.64
C ASP A 68 -7.13 4.17 3.81
N VAL A 69 -8.16 4.97 3.59
CA VAL A 69 -8.13 6.43 3.73
C VAL A 69 -9.39 6.92 4.43
N VAL A 70 -9.30 8.07 5.09
CA VAL A 70 -10.48 8.75 5.62
C VAL A 70 -11.42 9.22 4.49
N PRO A 71 -12.72 9.40 4.76
CA PRO A 71 -13.64 9.97 3.78
C PRO A 71 -13.13 11.29 3.22
N SER A 72 -13.35 11.51 1.91
CA SER A 72 -12.91 12.74 1.24
C SER A 72 -13.69 13.99 1.65
N GLY A 73 -14.89 13.81 2.18
CA GLY A 73 -15.86 14.89 2.29
C GLY A 73 -16.43 15.31 0.93
N PRO A 74 -17.10 16.46 0.86
CA PRO A 74 -17.73 16.96 -0.37
C PRO A 74 -16.70 17.21 -1.48
N GLU A 75 -16.87 16.59 -2.64
CA GLU A 75 -15.93 16.72 -3.77
C GLU A 75 -15.85 18.15 -4.31
N GLU A 76 -16.91 18.92 -4.19
CA GLU A 76 -16.95 20.34 -4.61
C GLU A 76 -15.99 21.24 -3.83
N LEU A 77 -15.45 20.77 -2.71
CA LEU A 77 -14.44 21.49 -1.93
C LEU A 77 -13.00 21.15 -2.37
N TRP A 78 -12.84 20.20 -3.29
CA TRP A 78 -11.53 19.79 -3.77
C TRP A 78 -11.14 20.56 -5.04
N THR A 79 -9.92 21.07 -5.08
CA THR A 79 -9.33 21.64 -6.32
C THR A 79 -9.03 20.55 -7.34
N PHE A 80 -8.55 19.41 -6.87
CA PHE A 80 -8.33 18.17 -7.65
C PHE A 80 -9.18 17.06 -7.03
N LEU A 81 -9.89 16.28 -7.86
CA LEU A 81 -10.76 15.23 -7.35
C LEU A 81 -10.00 14.22 -6.50
N PRO A 82 -10.55 13.79 -5.35
CA PRO A 82 -9.81 13.00 -4.35
C PRO A 82 -9.27 11.67 -4.88
N PHE A 83 -10.00 11.01 -5.79
CA PHE A 83 -9.63 9.71 -6.36
C PHE A 83 -9.29 9.77 -7.86
N HIS A 84 -9.01 10.96 -8.38
CA HIS A 84 -8.45 11.19 -9.70
C HIS A 84 -7.11 11.91 -9.53
N PRO A 85 -6.04 11.16 -9.20
CA PRO A 85 -4.75 11.77 -8.85
C PRO A 85 -4.21 12.61 -10.01
N ASP A 86 -3.94 13.87 -9.71
CA ASP A 86 -3.43 14.84 -10.66
C ASP A 86 -2.06 15.38 -10.21
N GLU A 87 -1.22 15.70 -11.17
CA GLU A 87 0.12 16.21 -10.92
C GLU A 87 0.22 17.67 -11.39
N LYS A 88 0.63 18.53 -10.48
CA LYS A 88 0.83 19.93 -10.75
C LYS A 88 2.06 20.47 -10.00
N ASP A 89 2.88 21.21 -10.70
CA ASP A 89 4.08 21.86 -10.14
C ASP A 89 5.05 20.89 -9.43
N GLY A 90 5.08 19.62 -9.86
CA GLY A 90 5.91 18.56 -9.29
C GLY A 90 5.34 17.90 -8.03
N GLU A 91 4.08 18.20 -7.69
CA GLU A 91 3.35 17.59 -6.58
C GLU A 91 2.19 16.76 -7.09
N LEU A 92 1.93 15.61 -6.44
CA LEU A 92 0.78 14.74 -6.71
C LEU A 92 -0.34 15.04 -5.72
N TYR A 93 -1.53 15.26 -6.23
CA TYR A 93 -2.73 15.59 -5.45
C TYR A 93 -3.73 14.43 -5.47
N GLY A 94 -4.29 14.11 -4.30
CA GLY A 94 -5.33 13.11 -4.14
C GLY A 94 -5.49 12.66 -2.69
N ARG A 95 -6.64 12.05 -2.36
CA ARG A 95 -6.88 11.51 -1.03
C ARG A 95 -5.94 10.31 -0.77
N GLY A 96 -5.22 10.36 0.35
CA GLY A 96 -4.32 9.30 0.77
C GLY A 96 -2.94 9.33 0.10
N VAL A 97 -2.62 10.29 -0.78
CA VAL A 97 -1.28 10.41 -1.38
C VAL A 97 -0.21 10.54 -0.29
N ALA A 98 -0.41 11.45 0.68
CA ALA A 98 0.52 11.67 1.78
C ALA A 98 0.34 10.67 2.92
N ASP A 99 -0.88 10.26 3.21
CA ASP A 99 -1.24 9.33 4.28
C ASP A 99 -2.14 8.21 3.76
N MET A 100 -1.56 7.03 3.45
CA MET A 100 -0.11 6.87 3.30
C MET A 100 0.25 6.10 2.01
N LYS A 101 -0.56 6.21 0.94
CA LYS A 101 -0.38 5.47 -0.33
C LYS A 101 0.97 5.76 -1.00
N GLY A 102 1.49 6.98 -0.88
CA GLY A 102 2.85 7.31 -1.34
C GLY A 102 3.93 6.55 -0.57
N GLY A 103 3.78 6.45 0.74
CA GLY A 103 4.65 5.65 1.59
C GLY A 103 4.57 4.16 1.27
N VAL A 104 3.36 3.62 1.11
CA VAL A 104 3.15 2.22 0.70
C VAL A 104 3.80 1.94 -0.66
N ALA A 105 3.60 2.81 -1.65
CA ALA A 105 4.24 2.69 -2.95
C ALA A 105 5.77 2.68 -2.87
N ALA A 106 6.34 3.54 -2.02
CA ALA A 106 7.79 3.57 -1.80
C ALA A 106 8.31 2.27 -1.17
N MET A 107 7.61 1.71 -0.17
CA MET A 107 7.95 0.43 0.47
C MET A 107 7.90 -0.72 -0.55
N VAL A 108 6.83 -0.81 -1.35
CA VAL A 108 6.67 -1.85 -2.37
C VAL A 108 7.80 -1.78 -3.40
N VAL A 109 8.07 -0.60 -3.96
CA VAL A 109 9.13 -0.43 -4.96
C VAL A 109 10.52 -0.70 -4.38
N ALA A 110 10.74 -0.37 -3.10
CA ALA A 110 12.00 -0.71 -2.42
C ALA A 110 12.17 -2.22 -2.29
N LEU A 111 11.12 -2.95 -1.89
CA LEU A 111 11.12 -4.42 -1.80
C LEU A 111 11.34 -5.06 -3.18
N GLU A 112 10.62 -4.61 -4.22
CA GLU A 112 10.83 -5.07 -5.59
C GLU A 112 12.29 -4.92 -6.02
N SER A 113 12.83 -3.70 -5.89
CA SER A 113 14.21 -3.39 -6.30
C SER A 113 15.25 -4.19 -5.51
N PHE A 114 15.01 -4.37 -4.21
CA PHE A 114 15.91 -5.15 -3.36
C PHE A 114 15.95 -6.62 -3.76
N VAL A 115 14.81 -7.25 -3.94
CA VAL A 115 14.71 -8.67 -4.30
C VAL A 115 15.18 -8.92 -5.73
N GLU A 116 14.87 -8.02 -6.67
CA GLU A 116 15.39 -8.08 -8.04
C GLU A 116 16.92 -8.06 -8.08
N ALA A 117 17.55 -7.21 -7.27
CA ALA A 117 19.01 -7.10 -7.18
C ALA A 117 19.66 -8.21 -6.32
N ASN A 118 18.93 -8.75 -5.36
CA ASN A 118 19.45 -9.70 -4.38
C ASN A 118 18.49 -10.89 -4.16
N PRO A 119 18.21 -11.71 -5.17
CA PRO A 119 17.20 -12.78 -5.06
C PRO A 119 17.56 -13.85 -4.02
N GLY A 120 18.84 -14.00 -3.70
CA GLY A 120 19.36 -14.94 -2.69
C GLY A 120 19.82 -14.27 -1.40
N HIS A 121 19.24 -13.10 -1.04
CA HIS A 121 19.63 -12.39 0.18
C HIS A 121 19.49 -13.25 1.44
N ALA A 122 20.32 -12.97 2.44
CA ALA A 122 20.19 -13.56 3.77
C ALA A 122 19.05 -12.89 4.54
N GLY A 123 18.39 -13.66 5.40
CA GLY A 123 17.33 -13.14 6.26
C GLY A 123 15.98 -12.99 5.52
N GLU A 124 15.11 -12.20 6.10
CA GLU A 124 13.73 -12.03 5.69
C GLU A 124 13.36 -10.56 5.50
N VAL A 125 12.63 -10.24 4.46
CA VAL A 125 11.98 -8.93 4.29
C VAL A 125 10.48 -9.12 4.16
N GLY A 126 9.71 -8.21 4.72
CA GLY A 126 8.27 -8.31 4.69
C GLY A 126 7.55 -6.98 4.68
N LEU A 127 6.27 -7.05 4.35
CA LEU A 127 5.32 -5.93 4.33
C LEU A 127 3.99 -6.42 4.89
N LEU A 128 3.51 -5.77 5.94
CA LEU A 128 2.17 -5.96 6.48
C LEU A 128 1.30 -4.75 6.13
N LEU A 129 0.15 -4.99 5.51
CA LEU A 129 -0.81 -3.96 5.17
C LEU A 129 -2.16 -4.26 5.81
N THR A 130 -2.84 -3.21 6.29
CA THR A 130 -4.21 -3.25 6.80
C THR A 130 -5.11 -2.31 6.02
N SER A 131 -6.42 -2.56 6.02
CA SER A 131 -7.45 -1.65 5.49
C SER A 131 -8.28 -0.96 6.58
N ASP A 132 -7.87 -1.01 7.85
CA ASP A 132 -8.57 -0.38 8.98
C ASP A 132 -7.58 0.27 9.97
N GLU A 133 -6.79 1.23 9.49
CA GLU A 133 -5.99 2.10 10.35
C GLU A 133 -6.72 3.40 10.65
N GLU A 134 -7.39 3.96 9.66
CA GLU A 134 -8.08 5.25 9.72
C GLU A 134 -9.50 5.18 10.31
N GLY A 135 -9.99 3.97 10.59
CA GLY A 135 -11.32 3.71 11.10
C GLY A 135 -11.32 3.34 12.60
N VAL A 136 -12.10 2.31 12.92
CA VAL A 136 -12.25 1.83 14.32
C VAL A 136 -11.00 1.07 14.77
N ALA A 137 -10.25 0.53 13.84
CA ALA A 137 -8.99 -0.21 14.03
C ALA A 137 -9.10 -1.42 14.99
N VAL A 138 -10.29 -2.03 15.09
CA VAL A 138 -10.50 -3.19 15.97
C VAL A 138 -9.88 -4.45 15.36
N ASP A 139 -10.01 -4.60 14.05
CA ASP A 139 -9.53 -5.75 13.28
C ASP A 139 -8.32 -5.40 12.39
N GLY A 140 -7.85 -4.18 12.48
CA GLY A 140 -6.64 -3.68 11.85
C GLY A 140 -5.40 -3.86 12.72
N VAL A 141 -4.34 -3.14 12.39
CA VAL A 141 -3.10 -3.07 13.19
C VAL A 141 -3.23 -1.95 14.19
N THR A 142 -3.19 -2.27 15.48
CA THR A 142 -3.22 -1.33 16.60
C THR A 142 -1.86 -1.21 17.27
#